data_5788773915b360e5ace82d111e0cc72a
#
_entry.id   5788773915b360e5ace82d111e0cc72a
#
_cell.length_a   1.000
_cell.length_b   1.000
_cell.length_c   1.000
_cell.angle_alpha   90.00
_cell.angle_beta   90.00
_cell.angle_gamma   90.00
#
_symmetry.space_group_name_H-M   'P 1'
#
loop_
_entity.id
_entity.type
_entity.pdbx_description
1 polymer ?
#
loop_
_entity_poly.entity_id
_entity_poly.type
_entity_poly.pdbx_seq_one_letter_code
_entity_poly.pdbx_strand_id
1 'polypeptide(L)'
;PMGVFEVNEANRNIKTLELKAYDYMLRFDKELKLNASSGTAYSFLLMACTECKVELAQSKAEIDAMPNGKETLGIYADNDMESYRDLIYYVAQVLGCVCQINRDGKLQMIPYGIAPVAEVPSRHRFDSSYSDFVTRYTAVSSTNMMTEEAEYYALDPDDALTMNLGVNPLLQFGLKTARARLLNNILNAISVVRYVPFDSSTIGNPAFDPMDVLRFSGGHADETQVSCITSITYKINGKHSLKCVGKNPNLAAAKSKNDKNITGLLNQIEAGKIVVYNFVNTTPFTIGNNKTEVLAITFTSKEDTTATFLAEILFEVKNDEVIRTIHGAVPTEKTDARSE
;
A
#
# COMPACT_ATOMS: atom_id res chain seq x y z
N PRO A 1 -17.96 9.29 23.14
CA PRO A 1 -16.50 9.39 23.30
C PRO A 1 -15.88 9.86 21.99
N MET A 2 -14.74 10.57 22.08
CA MET A 2 -13.99 11.04 20.90
C MET A 2 -12.95 10.00 20.44
N GLY A 3 -12.68 9.01 21.27
CA GLY A 3 -11.72 7.95 21.01
C GLY A 3 -11.16 7.37 22.32
N VAL A 4 -10.30 6.36 22.16
CA VAL A 4 -9.52 5.76 23.24
C VAL A 4 -8.06 6.09 23.00
N PHE A 5 -7.38 6.66 23.99
CA PHE A 5 -6.02 7.16 23.85
C PHE A 5 -5.13 6.68 25.00
N GLU A 6 -3.87 6.46 24.73
CA GLU A 6 -2.83 6.18 25.70
C GLU A 6 -1.97 7.42 25.93
N VAL A 7 -1.75 7.79 27.20
CA VAL A 7 -0.87 8.91 27.55
C VAL A 7 0.58 8.45 27.36
N ASN A 8 1.28 9.13 26.46
CA ASN A 8 2.68 8.87 26.18
C ASN A 8 3.61 9.85 26.89
N GLU A 9 3.24 11.12 26.94
CA GLU A 9 4.03 12.17 27.58
C GLU A 9 3.18 12.96 28.58
N ALA A 10 3.77 13.27 29.71
CA ALA A 10 3.16 14.14 30.72
C ALA A 10 4.17 15.16 31.23
N ASN A 11 3.95 16.44 30.94
CA ASN A 11 4.79 17.54 31.36
C ASN A 11 4.05 18.39 32.41
N ARG A 12 4.62 18.48 33.60
CA ARG A 12 4.06 19.27 34.68
C ARG A 12 4.76 20.63 34.77
N ASN A 13 3.97 21.70 34.62
CA ASN A 13 4.34 23.05 34.95
C ASN A 13 3.72 23.43 36.31
N ILE A 14 4.09 24.59 36.88
CA ILE A 14 3.62 25.03 38.19
C ILE A 14 2.08 25.02 38.29
N LYS A 15 1.38 25.38 37.20
CA LYS A 15 -0.09 25.57 37.20
C LYS A 15 -0.82 24.65 36.24
N THR A 16 -0.12 23.92 35.39
CA THR A 16 -0.70 23.12 34.31
C THR A 16 -0.04 21.77 34.21
N LEU A 17 -0.82 20.78 33.77
CA LEU A 17 -0.35 19.49 33.32
C LEU A 17 -0.66 19.37 31.83
N GLU A 18 0.39 19.24 31.02
CA GLU A 18 0.27 18.99 29.58
C GLU A 18 0.40 17.47 29.36
N LEU A 19 -0.59 16.89 28.71
CA LEU A 19 -0.61 15.48 28.36
C LEU A 19 -0.62 15.33 26.84
N LYS A 20 0.25 14.46 26.32
CA LYS A 20 0.16 13.99 24.96
C LYS A 20 -0.26 12.52 24.97
N ALA A 21 -1.32 12.23 24.29
CA ALA A 21 -1.89 10.90 24.17
C ALA A 21 -2.09 10.55 22.69
N TYR A 22 -1.88 9.30 22.37
CA TYR A 22 -2.03 8.75 21.03
C TYR A 22 -3.07 7.65 21.05
N ASP A 23 -3.73 7.43 19.91
CA ASP A 23 -4.60 6.28 19.74
C ASP A 23 -3.79 4.97 19.63
N TYR A 24 -4.48 3.86 19.54
CA TYR A 24 -3.84 2.56 19.49
C TYR A 24 -3.08 2.25 18.19
N MET A 25 -3.07 3.16 17.21
CA MET A 25 -2.22 3.03 16.03
C MET A 25 -0.73 2.99 16.43
N LEU A 26 -0.35 3.70 17.50
CA LEU A 26 1.02 3.66 18.03
C LEU A 26 1.48 2.25 18.42
N ARG A 27 0.57 1.38 18.84
CA ARG A 27 0.91 0.00 19.22
C ARG A 27 1.40 -0.83 18.03
N PHE A 28 1.01 -0.46 16.82
CA PHE A 28 1.44 -1.11 15.58
C PHE A 28 2.85 -0.72 15.12
N ASP A 29 3.52 0.23 15.80
CA ASP A 29 4.96 0.53 15.58
C ASP A 29 5.87 -0.57 16.16
N LYS A 30 5.30 -1.60 16.76
CA LYS A 30 6.02 -2.79 17.21
C LYS A 30 6.70 -3.46 16.01
N GLU A 31 7.95 -3.93 16.23
CA GLU A 31 8.74 -4.69 15.27
C GLU A 31 7.94 -5.88 14.68
N LEU A 32 7.95 -6.00 13.37
CA LEU A 32 7.23 -7.05 12.65
C LEU A 32 7.88 -8.42 12.85
N LYS A 33 7.09 -9.37 13.33
CA LYS A 33 7.48 -10.79 13.44
C LYS A 33 6.46 -11.61 12.66
N LEU A 34 6.87 -12.03 11.46
CA LEU A 34 6.00 -12.82 10.59
C LEU A 34 5.99 -14.28 11.04
N ASN A 35 4.81 -14.75 11.41
CA ASN A 35 4.57 -16.16 11.72
C ASN A 35 4.13 -16.96 10.47
N ALA A 36 3.74 -16.25 9.41
CA ALA A 36 3.31 -16.83 8.14
C ALA A 36 3.70 -15.90 7.00
N SER A 37 4.22 -16.47 5.91
CA SER A 37 4.58 -15.74 4.69
C SER A 37 3.43 -15.64 3.67
N SER A 38 2.29 -16.29 3.94
CA SER A 38 1.11 -16.23 3.08
C SER A 38 -0.18 -16.34 3.89
N GLY A 39 -1.23 -15.73 3.37
CA GLY A 39 -2.54 -15.71 4.03
C GLY A 39 -3.53 -14.80 3.33
N THR A 40 -4.72 -14.67 3.85
CA THR A 40 -5.70 -13.68 3.40
C THR A 40 -5.46 -12.33 4.10
N ALA A 41 -6.02 -11.25 3.55
CA ALA A 41 -5.99 -9.94 4.19
C ALA A 41 -6.48 -10.02 5.65
N TYR A 42 -7.58 -10.74 5.90
CA TYR A 42 -8.10 -10.94 7.26
C TYR A 42 -7.08 -11.62 8.19
N SER A 43 -6.37 -12.65 7.71
CA SER A 43 -5.39 -13.35 8.54
C SER A 43 -4.21 -12.47 8.94
N PHE A 44 -3.72 -11.62 8.04
CA PHE A 44 -2.67 -10.66 8.33
C PHE A 44 -3.13 -9.56 9.32
N LEU A 45 -4.34 -9.03 9.12
CA LEU A 45 -4.93 -8.06 10.04
C LEU A 45 -5.12 -8.67 11.44
N LEU A 46 -5.63 -9.89 11.52
CA LEU A 46 -5.85 -10.58 12.79
C LEU A 46 -4.52 -10.85 13.51
N MET A 47 -3.48 -11.27 12.76
CA MET A 47 -2.12 -11.45 13.30
C MET A 47 -1.59 -10.13 13.88
N ALA A 48 -1.64 -9.04 13.13
CA ALA A 48 -1.19 -7.73 13.59
C ALA A 48 -1.97 -7.26 14.84
N CYS A 49 -3.28 -7.41 14.81
CA CYS A 49 -4.16 -7.04 15.92
C CYS A 49 -3.86 -7.85 17.20
N THR A 50 -3.64 -9.16 17.06
CA THR A 50 -3.31 -10.05 18.17
C THR A 50 -1.97 -9.67 18.81
N GLU A 51 -0.95 -9.47 17.99
CA GLU A 51 0.40 -9.13 18.46
C GLU A 51 0.47 -7.73 19.09
N CYS A 52 -0.31 -6.79 18.58
CA CYS A 52 -0.34 -5.42 19.08
C CYS A 52 -1.41 -5.18 20.15
N LYS A 53 -2.21 -6.21 20.50
CA LYS A 53 -3.30 -6.16 21.48
C LYS A 53 -4.32 -5.06 21.16
N VAL A 54 -4.72 -5.00 19.91
CA VAL A 54 -5.77 -4.13 19.39
C VAL A 54 -6.84 -5.02 18.76
N GLU A 55 -8.11 -4.74 19.00
CA GLU A 55 -9.19 -5.50 18.36
C GLU A 55 -9.38 -5.03 16.90
N LEU A 56 -9.72 -5.97 16.01
CA LEU A 56 -10.21 -5.66 14.68
C LEU A 56 -11.71 -5.35 14.73
N ALA A 57 -12.13 -4.24 14.14
CA ALA A 57 -13.54 -3.81 14.17
C ALA A 57 -14.42 -4.70 13.30
N GLN A 58 -13.90 -5.12 12.14
CA GLN A 58 -14.66 -5.93 11.19
C GLN A 58 -14.48 -7.42 11.42
N SER A 59 -15.55 -8.16 11.16
CA SER A 59 -15.56 -9.61 11.05
C SER A 59 -14.82 -10.09 9.80
N LYS A 60 -14.50 -11.39 9.78
CA LYS A 60 -13.93 -12.01 8.58
C LYS A 60 -14.80 -11.83 7.35
N ALA A 61 -16.13 -11.97 7.49
CA ALA A 61 -17.07 -11.84 6.38
C ALA A 61 -17.06 -10.42 5.76
N GLU A 62 -16.92 -9.38 6.59
CA GLU A 62 -16.83 -8.00 6.12
C GLU A 62 -15.51 -7.72 5.39
N ILE A 63 -14.38 -8.22 5.90
CA ILE A 63 -13.10 -8.09 5.19
C ILE A 63 -13.11 -8.91 3.89
N ASP A 64 -13.65 -10.12 3.90
CA ASP A 64 -13.77 -10.97 2.71
C ASP A 64 -14.67 -10.34 1.62
N ALA A 65 -15.59 -9.45 1.98
CA ALA A 65 -16.43 -8.70 1.05
C ALA A 65 -15.72 -7.51 0.39
N MET A 66 -14.58 -7.07 0.92
CA MET A 66 -13.78 -6.00 0.34
C MET A 66 -13.04 -6.48 -0.92
N PRO A 67 -12.60 -5.56 -1.80
CA PRO A 67 -11.73 -5.90 -2.92
C PRO A 67 -10.54 -6.75 -2.45
N ASN A 68 -10.26 -7.83 -3.17
CA ASN A 68 -9.18 -8.78 -2.84
C ASN A 68 -9.24 -9.43 -1.45
N GLY A 69 -10.33 -9.26 -0.67
CA GLY A 69 -10.43 -9.76 0.71
C GLY A 69 -10.32 -11.28 0.83
N LYS A 70 -10.75 -12.03 -0.20
CA LYS A 70 -10.69 -13.52 -0.25
C LYS A 70 -9.42 -14.04 -0.89
N GLU A 71 -8.61 -13.19 -1.49
CA GLU A 71 -7.42 -13.61 -2.22
C GLU A 71 -6.34 -14.07 -1.24
N THR A 72 -5.61 -15.11 -1.65
CA THR A 72 -4.41 -15.53 -0.93
C THR A 72 -3.25 -14.65 -1.37
N LEU A 73 -2.68 -13.94 -0.44
CA LEU A 73 -1.57 -13.03 -0.62
C LEU A 73 -0.30 -13.68 -0.07
N GLY A 74 0.83 -13.45 -0.73
CA GLY A 74 2.14 -13.83 -0.22
C GLY A 74 2.93 -12.60 0.17
N ILE A 75 3.76 -12.70 1.20
CA ILE A 75 4.69 -11.62 1.56
C ILE A 75 6.02 -11.88 0.86
N TYR A 76 6.45 -10.95 0.03
CA TYR A 76 7.76 -10.98 -0.60
C TYR A 76 8.84 -10.83 0.49
N ALA A 77 9.78 -11.77 0.54
CA ALA A 77 10.72 -11.89 1.66
C ALA A 77 11.72 -10.73 1.73
N ASP A 78 12.15 -10.23 0.56
CA ASP A 78 13.05 -9.08 0.46
C ASP A 78 12.23 -7.79 0.39
N ASN A 79 11.73 -7.36 1.54
CA ASN A 79 10.87 -6.19 1.69
C ASN A 79 11.38 -5.29 2.84
N ASP A 80 10.88 -4.08 2.88
CA ASP A 80 11.24 -3.02 3.82
C ASP A 80 10.25 -2.86 4.99
N MET A 81 9.37 -3.85 5.21
CA MET A 81 8.43 -3.80 6.35
C MET A 81 9.17 -4.02 7.67
N GLU A 82 9.20 -3.00 8.51
CA GLU A 82 9.84 -3.03 9.83
C GLU A 82 8.83 -3.23 10.96
N SER A 83 7.60 -2.80 10.75
CA SER A 83 6.56 -2.75 11.79
C SER A 83 5.24 -3.39 11.35
N TYR A 84 4.39 -3.71 12.34
CA TYR A 84 3.02 -4.12 12.03
C TYR A 84 2.21 -2.99 11.39
N ARG A 85 2.60 -1.71 11.58
CA ARG A 85 1.99 -0.58 10.89
C ARG A 85 2.22 -0.66 9.38
N ASP A 86 3.41 -1.02 8.94
CA ASP A 86 3.70 -1.21 7.52
C ASP A 86 2.86 -2.34 6.93
N LEU A 87 2.74 -3.46 7.66
CA LEU A 87 1.90 -4.57 7.23
C LEU A 87 0.43 -4.15 7.03
N ILE A 88 -0.19 -3.48 8.02
CA ILE A 88 -1.59 -3.05 7.90
C ILE A 88 -1.76 -1.99 6.81
N TYR A 89 -0.76 -1.13 6.58
CA TYR A 89 -0.75 -0.17 5.48
C TYR A 89 -0.79 -0.87 4.12
N TYR A 90 0.08 -1.86 3.90
CA TYR A 90 0.08 -2.62 2.65
C TYR A 90 -1.17 -3.47 2.46
N VAL A 91 -1.72 -4.04 3.54
CA VAL A 91 -3.01 -4.75 3.48
C VAL A 91 -4.14 -3.79 3.11
N ALA A 92 -4.18 -2.58 3.68
CA ALA A 92 -5.19 -1.57 3.34
C ALA A 92 -5.10 -1.17 1.85
N GLN A 93 -3.90 -1.04 1.30
CA GLN A 93 -3.71 -0.80 -0.14
C GLN A 93 -4.30 -1.93 -0.99
N VAL A 94 -4.04 -3.19 -0.63
CA VAL A 94 -4.58 -4.36 -1.36
C VAL A 94 -6.10 -4.41 -1.29
N LEU A 95 -6.68 -4.02 -0.17
CA LEU A 95 -8.15 -3.91 0.00
C LEU A 95 -8.74 -2.65 -0.66
N GLY A 96 -7.91 -1.76 -1.20
CA GLY A 96 -8.37 -0.50 -1.80
C GLY A 96 -9.09 0.42 -0.81
N CYS A 97 -8.64 0.47 0.43
CA CYS A 97 -9.26 1.20 1.52
C CYS A 97 -8.23 1.98 2.36
N VAL A 98 -8.70 2.67 3.37
CA VAL A 98 -7.90 3.35 4.39
C VAL A 98 -8.04 2.62 5.72
N CYS A 99 -7.00 2.62 6.55
CA CYS A 99 -7.06 2.07 7.90
C CYS A 99 -6.96 3.17 8.96
N GLN A 100 -7.71 3.00 10.04
CA GLN A 100 -7.65 3.88 11.21
C GLN A 100 -8.03 3.15 12.49
N ILE A 101 -7.76 3.76 13.63
CA ILE A 101 -8.35 3.36 14.90
C ILE A 101 -9.66 4.11 15.06
N ASN A 102 -10.75 3.38 15.23
CA ASN A 102 -12.06 3.96 15.44
C ASN A 102 -12.23 4.48 16.89
N ARG A 103 -13.38 5.10 17.18
CA ARG A 103 -13.68 5.70 18.49
C ARG A 103 -13.71 4.69 19.65
N ASP A 104 -13.89 3.41 19.35
CA ASP A 104 -13.89 2.33 20.34
C ASP A 104 -12.48 1.73 20.55
N GLY A 105 -11.45 2.30 19.91
CA GLY A 105 -10.06 1.84 20.00
C GLY A 105 -9.78 0.58 19.18
N LYS A 106 -10.59 0.28 18.15
CA LYS A 106 -10.40 -0.89 17.29
C LYS A 106 -9.82 -0.48 15.93
N LEU A 107 -8.99 -1.34 15.37
CA LEU A 107 -8.51 -1.17 13.99
C LEU A 107 -9.68 -1.36 13.02
N GLN A 108 -9.87 -0.42 12.12
CA GLN A 108 -10.95 -0.43 11.13
C GLN A 108 -10.43 -0.14 9.73
N MET A 109 -10.88 -0.95 8.76
CA MET A 109 -10.67 -0.73 7.33
C MET A 109 -11.86 0.04 6.76
N ILE A 110 -11.62 1.20 6.14
CA ILE A 110 -12.68 2.09 5.66
C ILE A 110 -12.58 2.22 4.15
N PRO A 111 -13.56 1.68 3.39
CA PRO A 111 -13.67 1.93 1.96
C PRO A 111 -13.92 3.42 1.67
N TYR A 112 -13.47 3.89 0.52
CA TYR A 112 -13.78 5.23 0.06
C TYR A 112 -15.29 5.41 -0.15
N GLY A 113 -15.85 6.47 0.44
CA GLY A 113 -17.27 6.79 0.33
C GLY A 113 -17.58 7.73 -0.84
N ILE A 114 -18.84 7.70 -1.27
CA ILE A 114 -19.38 8.62 -2.29
C ILE A 114 -20.58 9.42 -1.79
N ALA A 115 -21.26 8.92 -0.76
CA ALA A 115 -22.47 9.54 -0.22
C ALA A 115 -22.10 10.52 0.90
N PRO A 116 -22.53 11.80 0.83
CA PRO A 116 -22.32 12.73 1.91
C PRO A 116 -23.08 12.30 3.18
N VAL A 117 -22.37 12.26 4.31
CA VAL A 117 -22.96 12.00 5.63
C VAL A 117 -23.57 13.26 6.24
N ALA A 118 -23.10 14.42 5.79
CA ALA A 118 -23.60 15.72 6.25
C ALA A 118 -23.40 16.81 5.22
N GLU A 119 -24.15 17.90 5.39
CA GLU A 119 -23.98 19.15 4.68
C GLU A 119 -23.38 20.21 5.61
N VAL A 120 -22.41 20.97 5.10
CA VAL A 120 -21.75 22.08 5.81
C VAL A 120 -22.12 23.39 5.12
N PRO A 121 -23.19 24.06 5.55
CA PRO A 121 -23.62 25.33 4.95
C PRO A 121 -22.65 26.47 5.27
N SER A 122 -22.68 27.54 4.46
CA SER A 122 -21.80 28.70 4.61
C SER A 122 -21.85 29.32 6.03
N ARG A 123 -23.02 29.34 6.66
CA ARG A 123 -23.19 29.85 8.04
C ARG A 123 -22.43 29.06 9.12
N HIS A 124 -22.00 27.83 8.82
CA HIS A 124 -21.21 27.00 9.74
C HIS A 124 -19.70 27.12 9.48
N ARG A 125 -19.29 27.91 8.52
CA ARG A 125 -17.88 28.07 8.12
C ARG A 125 -17.40 29.48 8.49
N PHE A 126 -16.27 29.56 9.17
CA PHE A 126 -15.61 30.84 9.47
C PHE A 126 -14.64 31.23 8.37
N ASP A 127 -13.98 30.23 7.80
CA ASP A 127 -13.03 30.35 6.72
C ASP A 127 -13.05 29.06 5.91
N SER A 128 -12.98 29.19 4.59
CA SER A 128 -13.00 28.04 3.68
C SER A 128 -12.33 28.38 2.37
N SER A 129 -11.45 27.50 1.95
CA SER A 129 -10.87 27.49 0.61
C SER A 129 -11.14 26.17 -0.07
N TYR A 130 -11.40 26.20 -1.36
CA TYR A 130 -11.65 25.03 -2.20
C TYR A 130 -10.73 25.10 -3.40
N SER A 131 -10.24 23.93 -3.81
CA SER A 131 -9.56 23.81 -5.09
C SER A 131 -10.57 23.88 -6.23
N ASP A 132 -10.13 24.35 -7.37
CA ASP A 132 -10.89 24.42 -8.63
C ASP A 132 -10.81 23.13 -9.45
N PHE A 133 -10.32 22.07 -8.85
CA PHE A 133 -10.19 20.74 -9.47
C PHE A 133 -10.75 19.65 -8.58
N VAL A 134 -11.14 18.54 -9.22
CA VAL A 134 -11.57 17.32 -8.56
C VAL A 134 -10.44 16.30 -8.58
N THR A 135 -10.07 15.79 -7.42
CA THR A 135 -9.19 14.63 -7.34
C THR A 135 -9.98 13.38 -7.72
N ARG A 136 -9.57 12.72 -8.80
CA ARG A 136 -10.18 11.49 -9.28
C ARG A 136 -9.09 10.52 -9.69
N TYR A 137 -9.08 9.34 -9.08
CA TYR A 137 -8.16 8.27 -9.47
C TYR A 137 -8.78 7.44 -10.58
N THR A 138 -8.09 7.37 -11.72
CA THR A 138 -8.51 6.61 -12.91
C THR A 138 -7.48 5.57 -13.32
N ALA A 139 -6.37 5.50 -12.59
CA ALA A 139 -5.32 4.52 -12.83
C ALA A 139 -4.65 4.09 -11.52
N VAL A 140 -4.05 2.91 -11.54
CA VAL A 140 -3.22 2.36 -10.49
C VAL A 140 -1.91 1.86 -11.10
N SER A 141 -0.81 2.04 -10.38
CA SER A 141 0.48 1.44 -10.73
C SER A 141 1.09 0.74 -9.51
N SER A 142 1.77 -0.37 -9.76
CA SER A 142 2.56 -1.08 -8.75
C SER A 142 3.81 -1.62 -9.42
N THR A 143 4.94 -1.55 -8.71
CA THR A 143 6.20 -2.12 -9.20
C THR A 143 6.34 -3.53 -8.68
N ASN A 144 6.64 -4.47 -9.58
CA ASN A 144 6.92 -5.85 -9.24
C ASN A 144 8.42 -6.09 -9.30
N MET A 145 9.02 -6.42 -8.15
CA MET A 145 10.47 -6.65 -8.04
C MET A 145 10.91 -7.98 -8.66
N MET A 146 10.01 -8.97 -8.72
CA MET A 146 10.33 -10.27 -9.29
C MET A 146 10.43 -10.24 -10.83
N THR A 147 9.67 -9.34 -11.46
CA THR A 147 9.65 -9.21 -12.93
C THR A 147 10.35 -7.94 -13.40
N GLU A 148 10.78 -7.08 -12.48
CA GLU A 148 11.37 -5.75 -12.75
C GLU A 148 10.47 -4.86 -13.62
N GLU A 149 9.16 -5.12 -13.62
CA GLU A 149 8.19 -4.36 -14.40
C GLU A 149 7.30 -3.49 -13.51
N ALA A 150 7.05 -2.27 -13.96
CA ALA A 150 5.99 -1.44 -13.43
C ALA A 150 4.67 -1.83 -14.09
N GLU A 151 3.76 -2.41 -13.33
CA GLU A 151 2.42 -2.75 -13.79
C GLU A 151 1.53 -1.53 -13.69
N TYR A 152 0.86 -1.18 -14.78
CA TYR A 152 0.01 0.00 -14.89
C TYR A 152 -1.32 -0.37 -15.52
N TYR A 153 -2.42 -0.03 -14.82
CA TYR A 153 -3.78 -0.24 -15.27
C TYR A 153 -4.58 1.05 -15.14
N ALA A 154 -5.34 1.39 -16.17
CA ALA A 154 -6.16 2.60 -16.24
C ALA A 154 -7.55 2.29 -16.76
N LEU A 155 -8.55 2.99 -16.24
CA LEU A 155 -9.92 3.01 -16.77
C LEU A 155 -10.00 3.85 -18.05
N ASP A 156 -9.29 4.97 -18.05
CA ASP A 156 -9.14 5.86 -19.19
C ASP A 156 -7.65 6.21 -19.35
N PRO A 157 -7.00 5.81 -20.47
CA PRO A 157 -5.58 6.04 -20.64
C PRO A 157 -5.20 7.50 -20.86
N ASP A 158 -6.11 8.37 -21.27
CA ASP A 158 -5.79 9.73 -21.67
C ASP A 158 -5.87 10.74 -20.52
N ASP A 159 -6.68 10.47 -19.46
CA ASP A 159 -6.93 11.38 -18.33
C ASP A 159 -6.60 10.78 -16.96
N ALA A 160 -5.57 9.97 -16.87
CA ALA A 160 -5.33 9.19 -15.65
C ALA A 160 -4.56 9.94 -14.57
N LEU A 161 -5.21 10.27 -13.45
CA LEU A 161 -4.50 10.44 -12.17
C LEU A 161 -4.20 9.06 -11.60
N THR A 162 -2.91 8.71 -11.55
CA THR A 162 -2.47 7.39 -11.11
C THR A 162 -2.25 7.35 -9.60
N MET A 163 -2.84 6.35 -8.93
CA MET A 163 -2.45 5.95 -7.59
C MET A 163 -1.23 5.04 -7.71
N ASN A 164 -0.07 5.53 -7.31
CA ASN A 164 1.14 4.73 -7.27
C ASN A 164 1.23 4.01 -5.91
N LEU A 165 1.18 2.67 -5.94
CA LEU A 165 1.30 1.81 -4.76
C LEU A 165 2.77 1.48 -4.41
N GLY A 166 3.73 1.91 -5.27
CA GLY A 166 5.14 1.56 -5.10
C GLY A 166 5.37 0.06 -5.20
N VAL A 167 6.31 -0.43 -4.41
CA VAL A 167 6.59 -1.86 -4.24
C VAL A 167 5.78 -2.36 -3.06
N ASN A 168 4.56 -2.86 -3.33
CA ASN A 168 3.76 -3.48 -2.27
C ASN A 168 4.16 -4.96 -2.12
N PRO A 169 4.70 -5.40 -0.97
CA PRO A 169 5.19 -6.76 -0.76
C PRO A 169 4.12 -7.85 -0.94
N LEU A 170 2.84 -7.51 -0.81
CA LEU A 170 1.72 -8.44 -0.95
C LEU A 170 1.25 -8.61 -2.40
N LEU A 171 1.76 -7.80 -3.34
CA LEU A 171 1.38 -7.83 -4.76
C LEU A 171 2.47 -8.41 -5.66
N GLN A 172 3.50 -9.05 -5.10
CA GLN A 172 4.66 -9.53 -5.87
C GLN A 172 4.44 -10.90 -6.51
N PHE A 173 3.58 -11.73 -5.93
CA PHE A 173 3.39 -13.12 -6.35
C PHE A 173 2.24 -13.32 -7.33
N GLY A 174 2.29 -14.44 -8.02
CA GLY A 174 1.26 -14.91 -8.95
C GLY A 174 1.56 -14.59 -10.42
N LEU A 175 0.77 -15.17 -11.30
CA LEU A 175 0.84 -14.88 -12.74
C LEU A 175 0.43 -13.43 -13.02
N LYS A 176 0.93 -12.86 -14.11
CA LYS A 176 0.58 -11.48 -14.54
C LYS A 176 -0.93 -11.24 -14.57
N THR A 177 -1.70 -12.23 -15.03
CA THR A 177 -3.17 -12.15 -15.05
C THR A 177 -3.80 -12.09 -13.66
N ALA A 178 -3.23 -12.79 -12.67
CA ALA A 178 -3.71 -12.72 -11.29
C ALA A 178 -3.37 -11.36 -10.65
N ARG A 179 -2.15 -10.88 -10.84
CA ARG A 179 -1.75 -9.54 -10.36
C ARG A 179 -2.57 -8.44 -11.03
N ALA A 180 -2.81 -8.55 -12.34
CA ALA A 180 -3.69 -7.63 -13.06
C ALA A 180 -5.10 -7.58 -12.46
N ARG A 181 -5.66 -8.73 -12.07
CA ARG A 181 -6.95 -8.81 -11.40
C ARG A 181 -6.92 -8.09 -10.06
N LEU A 182 -5.90 -8.33 -9.23
CA LEU A 182 -5.74 -7.65 -7.94
C LEU A 182 -5.69 -6.14 -8.11
N LEU A 183 -4.86 -5.64 -9.04
CA LEU A 183 -4.71 -4.20 -9.29
C LEU A 183 -5.98 -3.58 -9.88
N ASN A 184 -6.71 -4.27 -10.76
CA ASN A 184 -7.99 -3.78 -11.26
C ASN A 184 -9.06 -3.74 -10.16
N ASN A 185 -9.07 -4.69 -9.22
CA ASN A 185 -9.97 -4.63 -8.07
C ASN A 185 -9.66 -3.41 -7.17
N ILE A 186 -8.38 -3.11 -6.94
CA ILE A 186 -7.96 -1.90 -6.22
C ILE A 186 -8.40 -0.66 -7.01
N LEU A 187 -8.15 -0.61 -8.32
CA LEU A 187 -8.54 0.52 -9.18
C LEU A 187 -10.04 0.79 -9.10
N ASN A 188 -10.85 -0.24 -9.17
CA ASN A 188 -12.30 -0.11 -9.05
C ASN A 188 -12.71 0.49 -7.69
N ALA A 189 -12.03 0.07 -6.60
CA ALA A 189 -12.30 0.60 -5.27
C ALA A 189 -11.93 2.09 -5.12
N ILE A 190 -10.78 2.51 -5.66
CA ILE A 190 -10.32 3.90 -5.54
C ILE A 190 -10.93 4.84 -6.60
N SER A 191 -11.47 4.31 -7.69
CA SER A 191 -12.06 5.11 -8.77
C SER A 191 -13.34 5.85 -8.37
N VAL A 192 -13.96 5.46 -7.26
CA VAL A 192 -15.12 6.16 -6.67
C VAL A 192 -14.73 7.52 -6.09
N VAL A 193 -13.43 7.72 -5.78
CA VAL A 193 -12.92 9.00 -5.27
C VAL A 193 -13.12 10.09 -6.30
N ARG A 194 -13.93 11.08 -5.93
CA ARG A 194 -14.21 12.31 -6.70
C ARG A 194 -14.36 13.45 -5.72
N TYR A 195 -13.27 13.85 -5.11
CA TYR A 195 -13.28 14.80 -4.01
C TYR A 195 -12.65 16.12 -4.44
N VAL A 196 -13.31 17.23 -4.07
CA VAL A 196 -12.73 18.57 -4.18
C VAL A 196 -11.85 18.79 -2.95
N PRO A 197 -10.54 19.00 -3.09
CA PRO A 197 -9.69 19.37 -1.97
C PRO A 197 -10.13 20.68 -1.33
N PHE A 198 -10.10 20.73 0.00
CA PHE A 198 -10.52 21.91 0.75
C PHE A 198 -9.75 22.08 2.07
N ASP A 199 -9.75 23.28 2.59
CA ASP A 199 -9.35 23.64 3.96
C ASP A 199 -10.42 24.55 4.56
N SER A 200 -11.02 24.17 5.68
CA SER A 200 -12.11 24.93 6.25
C SER A 200 -12.06 24.92 7.79
N SER A 201 -12.26 26.09 8.37
CA SER A 201 -12.55 26.26 9.80
C SER A 201 -14.06 26.34 10.00
N THR A 202 -14.62 25.44 10.79
CA THR A 202 -16.07 25.28 10.96
C THR A 202 -16.51 25.42 12.42
N ILE A 203 -17.81 25.60 12.62
CA ILE A 203 -18.45 25.30 13.89
C ILE A 203 -18.25 23.82 14.15
N GLY A 204 -17.75 23.46 15.31
CA GLY A 204 -17.44 22.09 15.65
C GLY A 204 -18.63 21.14 15.57
N ASN A 205 -18.46 20.03 14.85
CA ASN A 205 -19.36 18.90 14.92
C ASN A 205 -18.56 17.66 15.38
N PRO A 206 -18.73 17.21 16.62
CA PRO A 206 -17.97 16.08 17.14
C PRO A 206 -18.40 14.73 16.54
N ALA A 207 -19.44 14.69 15.71
CA ALA A 207 -19.85 13.48 15.02
C ALA A 207 -19.02 13.17 13.76
N PHE A 208 -18.27 14.14 13.25
CA PHE A 208 -17.44 13.91 12.08
C PHE A 208 -16.21 13.07 12.40
N ASP A 209 -15.90 12.15 11.51
CA ASP A 209 -14.68 11.33 11.56
C ASP A 209 -13.85 11.50 10.29
N PRO A 210 -12.55 11.21 10.34
CA PRO A 210 -11.76 11.05 9.11
C PRO A 210 -12.44 10.06 8.17
N MET A 211 -12.37 10.33 6.87
CA MET A 211 -13.02 9.62 5.77
C MET A 211 -14.51 9.88 5.60
N ASP A 212 -15.16 10.66 6.47
CA ASP A 212 -16.52 11.13 6.22
C ASP A 212 -16.57 12.01 4.98
N VAL A 213 -17.56 11.75 4.15
CA VAL A 213 -17.82 12.55 2.94
C VAL A 213 -18.80 13.65 3.29
N LEU A 214 -18.46 14.87 2.91
CA LEU A 214 -19.24 16.08 3.18
C LEU A 214 -19.70 16.73 1.87
N ARG A 215 -20.87 17.39 1.93
CA ARG A 215 -21.30 18.34 0.91
C ARG A 215 -21.20 19.75 1.48
N PHE A 216 -20.65 20.67 0.71
CA PHE A 216 -20.60 22.07 1.07
C PHE A 216 -21.67 22.83 0.31
N SER A 217 -22.36 23.78 0.96
CA SER A 217 -23.38 24.58 0.33
C SER A 217 -23.28 26.06 0.69
N GLY A 218 -23.67 26.90 -0.24
CA GLY A 218 -23.66 28.37 -0.11
C GLY A 218 -22.25 29.00 -0.13
N GLY A 219 -22.19 30.32 -0.22
CA GLY A 219 -20.96 31.07 -0.42
C GLY A 219 -20.38 30.80 -1.80
N HIS A 220 -19.09 30.51 -1.88
CA HIS A 220 -18.40 30.12 -3.13
C HIS A 220 -18.40 28.60 -3.36
N ALA A 221 -19.04 27.81 -2.50
CA ALA A 221 -19.14 26.37 -2.70
C ALA A 221 -20.23 26.06 -3.73
N ASP A 222 -19.88 25.27 -4.72
CA ASP A 222 -20.86 24.66 -5.63
C ASP A 222 -21.61 23.56 -4.87
N GLU A 223 -22.92 23.53 -4.95
CA GLU A 223 -23.77 22.51 -4.30
C GLU A 223 -23.49 21.08 -4.78
N THR A 224 -22.85 20.92 -5.93
CA THR A 224 -22.40 19.63 -6.44
C THR A 224 -21.06 19.18 -5.84
N GLN A 225 -20.35 20.06 -5.14
CA GLN A 225 -19.05 19.73 -4.56
C GLN A 225 -19.21 18.76 -3.38
N VAL A 226 -18.60 17.60 -3.58
CA VAL A 226 -18.48 16.56 -2.58
C VAL A 226 -17.01 16.43 -2.20
N SER A 227 -16.73 16.31 -0.91
CA SER A 227 -15.37 16.20 -0.42
C SER A 227 -15.30 15.22 0.74
N CYS A 228 -14.09 14.72 1.02
CA CYS A 228 -13.84 13.78 2.09
C CYS A 228 -12.92 14.42 3.14
N ILE A 229 -13.16 14.16 4.40
CA ILE A 229 -12.27 14.61 5.48
C ILE A 229 -11.04 13.70 5.50
N THR A 230 -9.88 14.21 5.07
CA THR A 230 -8.61 13.50 5.21
C THR A 230 -7.85 13.87 6.48
N SER A 231 -8.18 15.01 7.07
CA SER A 231 -7.60 15.47 8.35
C SER A 231 -8.61 16.32 9.10
N ILE A 232 -8.70 16.11 10.41
CA ILE A 232 -9.59 16.85 11.29
C ILE A 232 -8.86 17.23 12.57
N THR A 233 -9.04 18.47 13.00
CA THR A 233 -8.57 18.97 14.30
C THR A 233 -9.75 19.44 15.12
N TYR A 234 -10.01 18.78 16.23
CA TYR A 234 -11.03 19.19 17.20
C TYR A 234 -10.45 20.11 18.25
N LYS A 235 -11.20 21.17 18.58
CA LYS A 235 -10.89 22.04 19.72
C LYS A 235 -12.11 22.15 20.61
N ILE A 236 -11.97 21.79 21.87
CA ILE A 236 -13.04 22.01 22.86
C ILE A 236 -13.23 23.52 23.00
N ASN A 237 -14.49 23.95 22.89
CA ASN A 237 -14.88 25.40 22.91
C ASN A 237 -14.16 26.24 21.83
N GLY A 238 -13.77 25.63 20.71
CA GLY A 238 -13.08 26.30 19.61
C GLY A 238 -13.60 25.87 18.24
N LYS A 239 -13.02 26.48 17.20
CA LYS A 239 -13.28 26.11 15.81
C LYS A 239 -12.65 24.75 15.50
N HIS A 240 -13.36 23.92 14.74
CA HIS A 240 -12.80 22.69 14.18
C HIS A 240 -12.18 22.99 12.80
N SER A 241 -11.01 22.42 12.54
CA SER A 241 -10.40 22.50 11.22
C SER A 241 -10.60 21.17 10.50
N LEU A 242 -11.17 21.25 9.31
CA LEU A 242 -11.43 20.13 8.41
C LEU A 242 -10.62 20.32 7.13
N LYS A 243 -9.97 19.27 6.66
CA LYS A 243 -9.19 19.31 5.41
C LYS A 243 -9.44 18.09 4.55
N CYS A 244 -9.43 18.31 3.24
CA CYS A 244 -9.25 17.27 2.23
C CYS A 244 -7.99 17.58 1.42
N VAL A 245 -7.04 16.67 1.44
CA VAL A 245 -5.83 16.77 0.62
C VAL A 245 -6.02 15.91 -0.62
N GLY A 246 -5.76 16.49 -1.79
CA GLY A 246 -5.89 15.79 -3.07
C GLY A 246 -4.86 16.26 -4.10
N LYS A 247 -4.61 15.43 -5.09
CA LYS A 247 -3.69 15.74 -6.20
C LYS A 247 -4.45 16.38 -7.35
N ASN A 248 -3.86 17.39 -7.96
CA ASN A 248 -4.40 18.02 -9.17
C ASN A 248 -4.19 17.11 -10.39
N PRO A 249 -5.27 16.63 -11.04
CA PRO A 249 -5.17 15.77 -12.22
C PRO A 249 -4.50 16.46 -13.42
N ASN A 250 -4.65 17.78 -13.57
CA ASN A 250 -4.05 18.51 -14.68
C ASN A 250 -2.51 18.52 -14.58
N LEU A 251 -1.95 18.55 -13.35
CA LEU A 251 -0.50 18.43 -13.16
C LEU A 251 -0.01 17.00 -13.39
N ALA A 252 -0.85 16.01 -13.15
CA ALA A 252 -0.52 14.62 -13.40
C ALA A 252 -0.60 14.27 -14.90
N ALA A 253 -1.56 14.85 -15.63
CA ALA A 253 -1.70 14.68 -17.08
C ALA A 253 -0.52 15.26 -17.87
N ALA A 254 0.15 16.28 -17.33
CA ALA A 254 1.35 16.87 -17.93
C ALA A 254 2.58 15.91 -17.91
N LYS A 255 2.53 14.82 -17.14
CA LYS A 255 3.59 13.81 -17.13
C LYS A 255 3.40 12.84 -18.28
N SER A 256 4.43 12.68 -19.11
CA SER A 256 4.42 11.74 -20.24
C SER A 256 4.29 10.27 -19.78
N LYS A 257 3.91 9.37 -20.71
CA LYS A 257 3.93 7.91 -20.42
C LYS A 257 5.31 7.43 -19.98
N ASN A 258 6.38 8.07 -20.48
CA ASN A 258 7.76 7.77 -20.07
C ASN A 258 8.00 8.12 -18.60
N ASP A 259 7.40 9.18 -18.07
CA ASP A 259 7.54 9.56 -16.65
C ASP A 259 6.89 8.53 -15.72
N LYS A 260 5.85 7.83 -16.17
CA LYS A 260 5.21 6.73 -15.42
C LYS A 260 6.13 5.51 -15.33
N ASN A 261 6.81 5.19 -16.43
CA ASN A 261 7.84 4.14 -16.45
C ASN A 261 9.06 4.53 -15.59
N ILE A 262 9.47 5.80 -15.66
CA ILE A 262 10.56 6.34 -14.83
C ILE A 262 10.18 6.29 -13.34
N THR A 263 8.94 6.59 -12.98
CA THR A 263 8.47 6.46 -11.58
C THR A 263 8.53 5.01 -11.11
N GLY A 264 8.17 4.05 -11.96
CA GLY A 264 8.34 2.62 -11.69
C GLY A 264 9.81 2.25 -11.50
N LEU A 265 10.70 2.72 -12.36
CA LEU A 265 12.15 2.51 -12.24
C LEU A 265 12.74 3.19 -10.99
N LEU A 266 12.29 4.38 -10.64
CA LEU A 266 12.73 5.06 -9.40
C LEU A 266 12.28 4.29 -8.16
N ASN A 267 11.05 3.77 -8.14
CA ASN A 267 10.60 2.90 -7.06
C ASN A 267 11.45 1.62 -6.96
N GLN A 268 11.88 1.06 -8.11
CA GLN A 268 12.80 -0.08 -8.14
C GLN A 268 14.17 0.30 -7.57
N ILE A 269 14.68 1.47 -7.91
CA ILE A 269 15.95 1.97 -7.39
C ILE A 269 15.87 2.28 -5.89
N GLU A 270 14.76 2.87 -5.43
CA GLU A 270 14.54 3.18 -4.01
C GLU A 270 14.32 1.90 -3.17
N ALA A 271 13.62 0.91 -3.71
CA ALA A 271 13.43 -0.39 -3.07
C ALA A 271 14.64 -1.31 -3.27
N GLY A 272 15.40 -1.12 -4.35
CA GLY A 272 16.46 -2.03 -4.80
C GLY A 272 17.84 -1.61 -4.33
N LYS A 273 18.17 -1.95 -3.09
CA LYS A 273 19.60 -2.13 -2.72
C LYS A 273 20.20 -3.39 -3.36
N ILE A 274 19.40 -4.15 -4.11
CA ILE A 274 19.77 -5.41 -4.77
C ILE A 274 19.38 -5.29 -6.24
N VAL A 275 20.34 -5.48 -7.12
CA VAL A 275 20.12 -5.60 -8.56
C VAL A 275 19.92 -7.07 -8.87
N VAL A 276 18.73 -7.44 -9.34
CA VAL A 276 18.43 -8.83 -9.75
C VAL A 276 18.62 -8.94 -11.26
N TYR A 277 19.47 -9.86 -11.68
CA TYR A 277 19.64 -10.18 -13.08
C TYR A 277 18.96 -11.51 -13.37
N ASN A 278 18.04 -11.53 -14.35
CA ASN A 278 17.42 -12.75 -14.82
C ASN A 278 18.12 -13.27 -16.06
N PHE A 279 18.63 -14.49 -15.97
CA PHE A 279 19.25 -15.17 -17.09
C PHE A 279 18.44 -16.43 -17.40
N VAL A 280 18.07 -16.60 -18.66
CA VAL A 280 17.32 -17.77 -19.12
C VAL A 280 18.12 -18.47 -20.21
N ASN A 281 18.44 -19.75 -20.01
CA ASN A 281 18.92 -20.58 -21.07
C ASN A 281 17.75 -21.39 -21.68
N THR A 282 17.38 -21.03 -22.90
CA THR A 282 16.31 -21.70 -23.65
C THR A 282 16.84 -22.83 -24.54
N THR A 283 18.15 -23.07 -24.56
CA THR A 283 18.77 -24.12 -25.36
C THR A 283 18.58 -25.45 -24.66
N PRO A 284 17.98 -26.46 -25.31
CA PRO A 284 17.88 -27.80 -24.76
C PRO A 284 19.26 -28.38 -24.48
N PHE A 285 19.43 -29.02 -23.34
CA PHE A 285 20.66 -29.73 -22.97
C PHE A 285 20.32 -31.12 -22.46
N THR A 286 21.28 -32.03 -22.63
CA THR A 286 21.15 -33.42 -22.16
C THR A 286 22.14 -33.64 -21.03
N ILE A 287 21.65 -34.14 -19.89
CA ILE A 287 22.48 -34.48 -18.74
C ILE A 287 22.86 -35.97 -18.87
N GLY A 288 24.16 -36.24 -18.90
CA GLY A 288 24.74 -37.57 -18.90
C GLY A 288 25.59 -37.79 -17.64
N ASN A 289 26.48 -38.78 -17.71
CA ASN A 289 27.39 -39.11 -16.60
C ASN A 289 28.54 -38.09 -16.40
N ASN A 290 28.69 -37.13 -17.31
CA ASN A 290 29.70 -36.07 -17.23
C ASN A 290 29.07 -34.75 -16.78
N LYS A 291 29.90 -33.84 -16.21
CA LYS A 291 29.46 -32.50 -15.91
C LYS A 291 28.99 -31.80 -17.18
N THR A 292 27.76 -31.30 -17.15
CA THR A 292 27.19 -30.53 -18.26
C THR A 292 26.99 -29.09 -17.76
N GLU A 293 27.57 -28.13 -18.48
CA GLU A 293 27.32 -26.70 -18.21
C GLU A 293 25.94 -26.34 -18.72
N VAL A 294 25.07 -25.98 -17.82
CA VAL A 294 23.68 -25.63 -18.13
C VAL A 294 23.54 -24.14 -18.36
N LEU A 295 24.26 -23.37 -17.58
CA LEU A 295 24.27 -21.91 -17.65
C LEU A 295 25.61 -21.40 -17.11
N ALA A 296 26.27 -20.52 -17.87
CA ALA A 296 27.45 -19.78 -17.43
C ALA A 296 27.11 -18.29 -17.40
N ILE A 297 27.30 -17.65 -16.26
CA ILE A 297 27.11 -16.21 -16.08
C ILE A 297 28.43 -15.62 -15.64
N THR A 298 28.97 -14.71 -16.46
CA THR A 298 30.16 -13.95 -16.11
C THR A 298 29.78 -12.54 -15.74
N PHE A 299 30.18 -12.09 -14.56
CA PHE A 299 29.97 -10.71 -14.13
C PHE A 299 31.26 -10.13 -13.58
N THR A 300 31.40 -8.81 -13.68
CA THR A 300 32.52 -8.07 -13.08
C THR A 300 31.94 -7.04 -12.11
N SER A 301 32.47 -7.01 -10.90
CA SER A 301 32.15 -5.99 -9.91
C SER A 301 33.34 -5.07 -9.69
N LYS A 302 33.11 -3.77 -9.49
CA LYS A 302 34.13 -2.78 -9.15
C LYS A 302 34.40 -2.69 -7.65
N GLU A 303 33.50 -3.26 -6.84
CA GLU A 303 33.56 -3.22 -5.38
C GLU A 303 33.26 -4.62 -4.83
N ASP A 304 33.61 -4.85 -3.56
CA ASP A 304 33.25 -6.09 -2.88
C ASP A 304 31.72 -6.23 -2.83
N THR A 305 31.22 -7.26 -3.47
CA THR A 305 29.77 -7.47 -3.66
C THR A 305 29.41 -8.88 -3.28
N THR A 306 28.31 -9.03 -2.54
CA THR A 306 27.72 -10.34 -2.27
C THR A 306 26.68 -10.66 -3.35
N ALA A 307 26.84 -11.76 -4.04
CA ALA A 307 25.88 -12.24 -5.03
C ALA A 307 25.15 -13.48 -4.49
N THR A 308 23.83 -13.49 -4.60
CA THR A 308 22.99 -14.65 -4.29
C THR A 308 22.47 -15.25 -5.59
N PHE A 309 22.72 -16.53 -5.78
CA PHE A 309 22.26 -17.27 -6.95
C PHE A 309 20.98 -18.05 -6.61
N LEU A 310 19.92 -17.82 -7.35
CA LEU A 310 18.73 -18.68 -7.34
C LEU A 310 18.59 -19.31 -8.74
N ALA A 311 18.67 -20.63 -8.85
CA ALA A 311 18.52 -21.33 -10.11
C ALA A 311 17.28 -22.24 -10.07
N GLU A 312 16.42 -22.11 -11.06
CA GLU A 312 15.34 -23.04 -11.32
C GLU A 312 15.65 -23.80 -12.60
N ILE A 313 15.73 -25.12 -12.51
CA ILE A 313 16.06 -25.98 -13.64
C ILE A 313 14.90 -26.94 -13.86
N LEU A 314 14.32 -26.90 -15.06
CA LEU A 314 13.28 -27.84 -15.48
C LEU A 314 13.91 -29.06 -16.15
N PHE A 315 13.68 -30.23 -15.59
CA PHE A 315 14.11 -31.51 -16.17
C PHE A 315 12.92 -32.28 -16.71
N GLU A 316 13.03 -32.77 -17.93
CA GLU A 316 12.20 -33.82 -18.45
C GLU A 316 12.98 -35.14 -18.37
N VAL A 317 12.59 -36.03 -17.48
CA VAL A 317 13.17 -37.39 -17.41
C VAL A 317 12.32 -38.31 -18.27
N LYS A 318 12.83 -38.66 -19.41
CA LYS A 318 12.25 -39.74 -20.25
C LYS A 318 12.64 -41.07 -19.66
N ASN A 319 11.91 -41.54 -18.70
CA ASN A 319 11.83 -42.93 -18.33
C ASN A 319 10.36 -43.29 -18.43
N ASP A 320 10.06 -44.46 -18.93
CA ASP A 320 8.77 -44.85 -19.50
C ASP A 320 7.50 -44.55 -18.69
N GLU A 321 7.55 -43.88 -17.53
CA GLU A 321 6.35 -43.67 -16.73
C GLU A 321 6.24 -42.37 -15.86
N VAL A 322 7.22 -41.48 -15.68
CA VAL A 322 7.03 -40.33 -14.76
C VAL A 322 7.82 -39.08 -15.12
N ILE A 323 7.13 -37.96 -15.34
CA ILE A 323 7.70 -36.59 -15.33
C ILE A 323 7.79 -36.10 -13.88
N ARG A 324 8.96 -35.72 -13.41
CA ARG A 324 9.17 -35.09 -12.09
C ARG A 324 9.88 -33.75 -12.24
N THR A 325 9.31 -32.74 -11.64
CA THR A 325 9.97 -31.43 -11.44
C THR A 325 10.74 -31.48 -10.13
N ILE A 326 12.02 -31.15 -10.16
CA ILE A 326 12.86 -31.08 -8.96
C ILE A 326 13.23 -29.61 -8.75
N HIS A 327 12.81 -29.04 -7.63
CA HIS A 327 13.28 -27.73 -7.16
C HIS A 327 14.49 -27.95 -6.25
N GLY A 328 15.61 -27.35 -6.61
CA GLY A 328 16.83 -27.41 -5.80
C GLY A 328 17.32 -26.01 -5.46
N ALA A 329 17.53 -25.72 -4.17
CA ALA A 329 18.31 -24.57 -3.73
C ALA A 329 19.80 -24.96 -3.75
N VAL A 330 20.63 -24.17 -4.42
CA VAL A 330 22.08 -24.35 -4.41
C VAL A 330 22.68 -23.57 -3.24
N PRO A 331 23.53 -24.16 -2.41
CA PRO A 331 24.19 -23.44 -1.31
C PRO A 331 25.08 -22.32 -1.85
N THR A 332 25.05 -21.17 -1.19
CA THR A 332 25.93 -20.04 -1.47
C THR A 332 27.36 -20.38 -1.08
N GLU A 333 28.28 -20.53 -2.05
CA GLU A 333 29.70 -20.47 -1.79
C GLU A 333 30.18 -19.02 -1.87
N LYS A 334 30.85 -18.55 -0.82
CA LYS A 334 31.62 -17.30 -0.84
C LYS A 334 32.84 -17.53 -1.72
N THR A 335 32.85 -16.92 -2.90
CA THR A 335 34.06 -16.84 -3.70
C THR A 335 34.69 -15.48 -3.50
N ASP A 336 35.83 -15.45 -2.80
CA ASP A 336 36.70 -14.27 -2.74
C ASP A 336 37.29 -14.06 -4.14
N ALA A 337 36.76 -13.09 -4.88
CA ALA A 337 37.37 -12.65 -6.12
C ALA A 337 38.58 -11.78 -5.81
N ARG A 338 39.76 -12.32 -5.86
CA ARG A 338 40.99 -11.51 -5.94
C ARG A 338 41.12 -10.99 -7.36
N SER A 339 41.19 -9.67 -7.50
CA SER A 339 41.58 -8.99 -8.72
C SER A 339 43.05 -9.27 -9.02
N GLU A 340 43.36 -9.74 -10.20
CA GLU A 340 44.62 -9.44 -10.90
C GLU A 340 44.40 -8.24 -11.82
#